data_1e30df5845085bd33e39fe925c342c6d
#
_entry.id   1e30df5845085bd33e39fe925c342c6d
#
_cell.length_a   1.000
_cell.length_b   1.000
_cell.length_c   1.000
_cell.angle_alpha   90.00
_cell.angle_beta   90.00
_cell.angle_gamma   90.00
#
_symmetry.space_group_name_H-M   'P 1'
#
loop_
_entity.id
_entity.type
_entity.pdbx_description
1 polymer ?
#
loop_
_entity_poly.entity_id
_entity_poly.type
_entity_poly.pdbx_seq_one_letter_code
_entity_poly.pdbx_strand_id
1 'polypeptide(L)'
;MSGSRLEQVEYRPFPNEEGRNSRQVQWEIPTLVKALSLPAGGRILEVGCGRGIALPVLDRLCGPRRLAGLDIDGELLMEAADNLREHGTEAELHRGDVRQMPFADEAFDVIVDFGTLYHIARSQTALDEIARVLAPGGTFVYETKASQFLSHPVRSRGRRLPALADHGLRRRRWAMLWASRTKAQAASSR
;
A
#
# COMPACT_ATOMS: atom_id res chain seq x y z
N MET A 1 -26.32 -22.10 3.58
CA MET A 1 -25.45 -21.09 4.22
C MET A 1 -24.97 -20.15 3.14
N SER A 2 -25.58 -18.98 3.07
CA SER A 2 -25.30 -17.98 2.04
C SER A 2 -24.03 -17.25 2.42
N GLY A 3 -22.91 -17.56 1.73
CA GLY A 3 -21.71 -16.76 1.83
C GLY A 3 -22.01 -15.36 1.32
N SER A 4 -21.89 -14.35 2.17
CA SER A 4 -22.02 -12.96 1.78
C SER A 4 -21.02 -12.66 0.68
N ARG A 5 -21.54 -12.52 -0.54
CA ARG A 5 -20.80 -11.93 -1.65
C ARG A 5 -20.32 -10.57 -1.14
N LEU A 6 -19.01 -10.44 -0.91
CA LEU A 6 -18.43 -9.15 -0.57
C LEU A 6 -18.80 -8.19 -1.68
N GLU A 7 -19.51 -7.10 -1.36
CA GLU A 7 -19.78 -6.02 -2.30
C GLU A 7 -18.45 -5.37 -2.65
N GLN A 8 -17.76 -5.97 -3.62
CA GLN A 8 -16.62 -5.34 -4.27
C GLN A 8 -17.17 -4.26 -5.18
N VAL A 9 -16.73 -3.04 -4.98
CA VAL A 9 -16.85 -2.03 -6.02
C VAL A 9 -16.05 -2.59 -7.21
N GLU A 10 -16.71 -2.68 -8.38
CA GLU A 10 -16.15 -3.28 -9.58
C GLU A 10 -14.78 -2.68 -9.89
N TYR A 11 -13.71 -3.45 -9.61
CA TYR A 11 -12.36 -3.06 -9.95
C TYR A 11 -12.23 -3.12 -11.47
N ARG A 12 -12.05 -1.96 -12.09
CA ARG A 12 -11.64 -1.89 -13.49
C ARG A 12 -10.13 -1.71 -13.56
N PRO A 13 -9.40 -2.68 -14.14
CA PRO A 13 -7.96 -2.53 -14.33
C PRO A 13 -7.64 -1.22 -15.03
N PHE A 14 -6.54 -0.60 -14.65
CA PHE A 14 -6.07 0.59 -15.34
C PHE A 14 -5.77 0.26 -16.81
N PRO A 15 -6.14 1.13 -17.77
CA PRO A 15 -5.87 0.92 -19.19
C PRO A 15 -4.38 0.76 -19.53
N ASN A 16 -3.49 1.10 -18.61
CA ASN A 16 -2.04 0.94 -18.72
C ASN A 16 -1.47 0.51 -17.36
N GLU A 17 -1.73 -0.74 -17.01
CA GLU A 17 -1.28 -1.32 -15.76
C GLU A 17 0.25 -1.37 -15.66
N GLU A 18 0.92 -1.79 -16.73
CA GLU A 18 2.38 -1.84 -16.81
C GLU A 18 3.03 -0.48 -16.53
N GLY A 19 2.54 0.57 -17.16
CA GLY A 19 3.03 1.93 -16.93
C GLY A 19 2.76 2.44 -15.51
N ARG A 20 1.64 2.00 -14.88
CA ARG A 20 1.34 2.30 -13.48
C ARG A 20 2.34 1.58 -12.58
N ASN A 21 2.51 0.28 -12.77
CA ASN A 21 3.40 -0.56 -11.97
C ASN A 21 4.85 -0.08 -12.06
N SER A 22 5.33 0.20 -13.26
CA SER A 22 6.67 0.75 -13.50
C SER A 22 6.90 2.06 -12.73
N ARG A 23 5.93 2.98 -12.76
CA ARG A 23 6.02 4.24 -12.01
C ARG A 23 6.01 4.01 -10.51
N GLN A 24 5.16 3.12 -10.02
CA GLN A 24 5.05 2.80 -8.60
C GLN A 24 6.38 2.26 -8.07
N VAL A 25 6.96 1.29 -8.75
CA VAL A 25 8.23 0.66 -8.38
C VAL A 25 9.42 1.60 -8.47
N GLN A 26 9.52 2.36 -9.58
CA GLN A 26 10.72 3.15 -9.87
C GLN A 26 10.72 4.51 -9.16
N TRP A 27 9.56 5.04 -8.80
CA TRP A 27 9.48 6.40 -8.33
C TRP A 27 8.59 6.61 -7.09
N GLU A 28 7.37 6.09 -7.06
CA GLU A 28 6.42 6.38 -5.97
C GLU A 28 6.88 5.79 -4.65
N ILE A 29 7.12 4.48 -4.60
CA ILE A 29 7.54 3.79 -3.37
C ILE A 29 8.87 4.32 -2.86
N PRO A 30 9.94 4.46 -3.68
CA PRO A 30 11.19 5.05 -3.21
C PRO A 30 11.03 6.46 -2.66
N THR A 31 10.19 7.27 -3.29
CA THR A 31 9.91 8.63 -2.81
C THR A 31 9.21 8.63 -1.46
N LEU A 32 8.22 7.75 -1.27
CA LEU A 32 7.48 7.62 -0.01
C LEU A 32 8.37 7.11 1.13
N VAL A 33 9.13 6.05 0.89
CA VAL A 33 10.06 5.49 1.89
C VAL A 33 11.01 6.58 2.39
N LYS A 34 11.57 7.37 1.46
CA LYS A 34 12.48 8.47 1.81
C LYS A 34 11.78 9.63 2.50
N ALA A 35 10.61 10.06 1.98
CA ALA A 35 9.91 11.24 2.49
C ALA A 35 9.33 11.03 3.89
N LEU A 36 8.92 9.81 4.20
CA LEU A 36 8.34 9.43 5.48
C LEU A 36 9.38 8.82 6.44
N SER A 37 10.63 8.67 5.99
CA SER A 37 11.70 8.06 6.78
C SER A 37 11.27 6.71 7.38
N LEU A 38 10.69 5.84 6.55
CA LEU A 38 10.21 4.55 7.03
C LEU A 38 11.35 3.78 7.70
N PRO A 39 11.11 3.14 8.85
CA PRO A 39 12.16 2.51 9.63
C PRO A 39 12.77 1.31 8.89
N ALA A 40 14.08 1.21 8.91
CA ALA A 40 14.78 0.01 8.49
C ALA A 40 14.62 -1.11 9.53
N GLY A 41 14.60 -2.37 9.07
CA GLY A 41 14.52 -3.55 9.93
C GLY A 41 13.19 -3.74 10.65
N GLY A 42 12.14 -2.99 10.30
CA GLY A 42 10.81 -3.11 10.87
C GLY A 42 10.03 -4.32 10.35
N ARG A 43 8.82 -4.52 10.90
CA ARG A 43 7.83 -5.48 10.39
C ARG A 43 6.89 -4.70 9.47
N ILE A 44 6.85 -5.06 8.18
CA ILE A 44 6.10 -4.36 7.15
C ILE A 44 4.98 -5.25 6.61
N LEU A 45 3.78 -4.68 6.48
CA LEU A 45 2.63 -5.30 5.82
C LEU A 45 2.17 -4.42 4.66
N GLU A 46 1.97 -5.03 3.48
CA GLU A 46 1.21 -4.44 2.40
C GLU A 46 -0.21 -5.02 2.40
N VAL A 47 -1.24 -4.18 2.51
CA VAL A 47 -2.64 -4.58 2.39
C VAL A 47 -3.14 -4.38 0.96
N GLY A 48 -3.77 -5.43 0.38
CA GLY A 48 -4.13 -5.47 -1.03
C GLY A 48 -2.90 -5.54 -1.92
N CYS A 49 -1.98 -6.45 -1.62
CA CYS A 49 -0.69 -6.52 -2.29
C CYS A 49 -0.80 -6.97 -3.77
N GLY A 50 -1.96 -7.50 -4.19
CA GLY A 50 -2.17 -7.96 -5.55
C GLY A 50 -1.07 -8.91 -6.03
N ARG A 51 -0.42 -8.55 -7.13
CA ARG A 51 0.73 -9.28 -7.72
C ARG A 51 2.06 -9.05 -6.99
N GLY A 52 2.04 -8.43 -5.82
CA GLY A 52 3.21 -8.26 -4.97
C GLY A 52 4.31 -7.36 -5.53
N ILE A 53 4.00 -6.43 -6.44
CA ILE A 53 5.01 -5.60 -7.11
C ILE A 53 5.74 -4.63 -6.18
N ALA A 54 5.11 -4.21 -5.08
CA ALA A 54 5.72 -3.31 -4.12
C ALA A 54 6.63 -4.03 -3.13
N LEU A 55 6.37 -5.30 -2.84
CA LEU A 55 7.11 -6.06 -1.83
C LEU A 55 8.63 -6.13 -2.09
N PRO A 56 9.12 -6.43 -3.31
CA PRO A 56 10.57 -6.40 -3.58
C PRO A 56 11.20 -5.02 -3.41
N VAL A 57 10.45 -3.97 -3.65
CA VAL A 57 10.94 -2.59 -3.49
C VAL A 57 11.04 -2.24 -2.01
N LEU A 58 10.04 -2.61 -1.22
CA LEU A 58 10.03 -2.42 0.23
C LEU A 58 11.14 -3.23 0.90
N ASP A 59 11.35 -4.48 0.46
CA ASP A 59 12.45 -5.31 0.93
C ASP A 59 13.80 -4.63 0.71
N ARG A 60 14.08 -4.25 -0.51
CA ARG A 60 15.35 -3.62 -0.87
C ARG A 60 15.60 -2.28 -0.15
N LEU A 61 14.56 -1.48 0.06
CA LEU A 61 14.71 -0.12 0.62
C LEU A 61 14.67 -0.08 2.13
N CYS A 62 13.94 -0.98 2.77
CA CYS A 62 13.74 -0.98 4.22
C CYS A 62 14.47 -2.13 4.93
N GLY A 63 14.85 -3.20 4.23
CA GLY A 63 15.48 -4.39 4.83
C GLY A 63 14.66 -4.93 6.02
N PRO A 64 13.35 -5.21 5.84
CA PRO A 64 12.50 -5.55 6.97
C PRO A 64 12.90 -6.90 7.57
N ARG A 65 12.76 -7.04 8.89
CA ARG A 65 12.91 -8.36 9.56
C ARG A 65 11.69 -9.28 9.36
N ARG A 66 10.57 -8.70 8.91
CA ARG A 66 9.37 -9.39 8.51
C ARG A 66 8.69 -8.57 7.42
N LEU A 67 8.43 -9.19 6.29
CA LEU A 67 7.67 -8.62 5.19
C LEU A 67 6.46 -9.51 4.91
N ALA A 68 5.28 -8.92 4.83
CA ALA A 68 4.05 -9.64 4.54
C ALA A 68 3.20 -8.90 3.50
N GLY A 69 2.49 -9.66 2.67
CA GLY A 69 1.45 -9.20 1.78
C GLY A 69 0.11 -9.85 2.11
N LEU A 70 -0.95 -9.07 2.13
CA LEU A 70 -2.31 -9.56 2.29
C LEU A 70 -3.14 -9.20 1.06
N ASP A 71 -3.83 -10.17 0.48
CA ASP A 71 -4.83 -9.94 -0.56
C ASP A 71 -6.00 -10.90 -0.43
N ILE A 72 -7.16 -10.50 -0.90
CA ILE A 72 -8.36 -11.34 -0.89
C ILE A 72 -8.37 -12.31 -2.07
N ASP A 73 -7.67 -11.96 -3.15
CA ASP A 73 -7.60 -12.71 -4.39
C ASP A 73 -6.44 -13.71 -4.37
N GLY A 74 -6.80 -15.01 -4.36
CA GLY A 74 -5.80 -16.08 -4.34
C GLY A 74 -5.02 -16.24 -5.66
N GLU A 75 -5.59 -15.84 -6.80
CA GLU A 75 -4.91 -15.89 -8.09
C GLU A 75 -3.81 -14.83 -8.15
N LEU A 76 -4.10 -13.61 -7.69
CA LEU A 76 -3.10 -12.56 -7.58
C LEU A 76 -1.97 -12.93 -6.61
N LEU A 77 -2.27 -13.63 -5.52
CA LEU A 77 -1.24 -14.10 -4.60
C LEU A 77 -0.32 -15.16 -5.21
N MET A 78 -0.82 -15.98 -6.14
CA MET A 78 0.04 -16.90 -6.89
C MET A 78 1.00 -16.12 -7.80
N GLU A 79 0.51 -15.12 -8.51
CA GLU A 79 1.36 -14.23 -9.31
C GLU A 79 2.36 -13.46 -8.41
N ALA A 80 1.94 -13.05 -7.21
CA ALA A 80 2.85 -12.44 -6.24
C ALA A 80 3.98 -13.37 -5.82
N ALA A 81 3.68 -14.65 -5.57
CA ALA A 81 4.71 -15.63 -5.22
C ALA A 81 5.73 -15.81 -6.34
N ASP A 82 5.30 -15.81 -7.60
CA ASP A 82 6.20 -15.87 -8.75
C ASP A 82 7.06 -14.61 -8.85
N ASN A 83 6.45 -13.44 -8.72
CA ASN A 83 7.18 -12.17 -8.72
C ASN A 83 8.22 -12.08 -7.60
N LEU A 84 7.89 -12.51 -6.40
CA LEU A 84 8.83 -12.54 -5.26
C LEU A 84 10.02 -13.47 -5.57
N ARG A 85 9.76 -14.64 -6.15
CA ARG A 85 10.80 -15.59 -6.54
C ARG A 85 11.73 -15.00 -7.60
N GLU A 86 11.20 -14.34 -8.61
CA GLU A 86 11.97 -13.66 -9.66
C GLU A 86 12.91 -12.57 -9.12
N HIS A 87 12.48 -11.90 -8.04
CA HIS A 87 13.26 -10.83 -7.41
C HIS A 87 14.13 -11.31 -6.23
N GLY A 88 14.08 -12.60 -5.88
CA GLY A 88 14.81 -13.14 -4.72
C GLY A 88 14.36 -12.53 -3.40
N THR A 89 13.09 -12.15 -3.29
CA THR A 89 12.50 -11.51 -2.11
C THR A 89 11.76 -12.55 -1.27
N GLU A 90 11.99 -12.54 0.05
CA GLU A 90 11.25 -13.37 1.00
C GLU A 90 10.13 -12.53 1.64
N ALA A 91 8.88 -12.97 1.46
CA ALA A 91 7.72 -12.37 2.10
C ALA A 91 6.64 -13.41 2.40
N GLU A 92 5.91 -13.20 3.49
CA GLU A 92 4.75 -14.01 3.85
C GLU A 92 3.54 -13.53 3.04
N LEU A 93 2.93 -14.40 2.24
CA LEU A 93 1.71 -14.08 1.51
C LEU A 93 0.49 -14.67 2.21
N HIS A 94 -0.47 -13.84 2.54
CA HIS A 94 -1.69 -14.22 3.25
C HIS A 94 -2.93 -13.92 2.42
N ARG A 95 -3.78 -14.92 2.26
CA ARG A 95 -5.12 -14.71 1.71
C ARG A 95 -6.06 -14.26 2.81
N GLY A 96 -6.66 -13.08 2.66
CA GLY A 96 -7.56 -12.56 3.68
C GLY A 96 -8.21 -11.23 3.32
N ASP A 97 -9.24 -10.89 4.08
CA ASP A 97 -9.94 -9.62 3.98
C ASP A 97 -9.27 -8.61 4.94
N VAL A 98 -8.94 -7.43 4.43
CA VAL A 98 -8.35 -6.36 5.25
C VAL A 98 -9.28 -5.91 6.39
N ARG A 99 -10.58 -6.19 6.31
CA ARG A 99 -11.57 -5.91 7.36
C ARG A 99 -11.55 -6.93 8.51
N GLN A 100 -10.81 -8.04 8.33
CA GLN A 100 -10.62 -9.09 9.32
C GLN A 100 -9.31 -9.82 9.04
N MET A 101 -8.20 -9.22 9.44
CA MET A 101 -6.87 -9.71 9.12
C MET A 101 -6.43 -10.86 10.04
N PRO A 102 -5.75 -11.89 9.49
CA PRO A 102 -5.29 -13.06 10.27
C PRO A 102 -3.99 -12.77 11.05
N PHE A 103 -3.86 -11.57 11.60
CA PHE A 103 -2.68 -11.14 12.35
C PHE A 103 -3.04 -10.80 13.79
N ALA A 104 -2.09 -10.99 14.69
CA ALA A 104 -2.19 -10.54 16.08
C ALA A 104 -2.21 -9.02 16.17
N ASP A 105 -2.68 -8.49 17.28
CA ASP A 105 -2.59 -7.07 17.60
C ASP A 105 -1.12 -6.63 17.57
N GLU A 106 -0.88 -5.41 17.08
CA GLU A 106 0.45 -4.78 17.08
C GLU A 106 1.54 -5.59 16.35
N ALA A 107 1.14 -6.39 15.35
CA ALA A 107 2.01 -7.29 14.62
C ALA A 107 3.00 -6.56 13.67
N PHE A 108 2.71 -5.31 13.26
CA PHE A 108 3.49 -4.58 12.26
C PHE A 108 3.87 -3.18 12.70
N ASP A 109 5.08 -2.77 12.33
CA ASP A 109 5.62 -1.44 12.61
C ASP A 109 5.27 -0.44 11.49
N VAL A 110 5.08 -0.96 10.26
CA VAL A 110 4.66 -0.20 9.09
C VAL A 110 3.58 -0.98 8.34
N ILE A 111 2.51 -0.29 7.97
CA ILE A 111 1.48 -0.84 7.07
C ILE A 111 1.37 0.10 5.87
N VAL A 112 1.34 -0.46 4.66
CA VAL A 112 1.18 0.30 3.42
C VAL A 112 -0.03 -0.19 2.64
N ASP A 113 -0.72 0.75 1.99
CA ASP A 113 -1.82 0.53 1.06
C ASP A 113 -1.57 1.34 -0.21
N PHE A 114 -1.26 0.67 -1.29
CA PHE A 114 -1.01 1.28 -2.59
C PHE A 114 -2.25 1.25 -3.50
N GLY A 115 -3.43 1.39 -2.92
CA GLY A 115 -4.62 1.61 -3.72
C GLY A 115 -5.78 0.63 -3.48
N THR A 116 -5.89 0.04 -2.31
CA THR A 116 -6.92 -0.94 -1.96
C THR A 116 -8.11 -0.31 -1.21
N LEU A 117 -7.85 0.47 -0.17
CA LEU A 117 -8.89 0.95 0.75
C LEU A 117 -9.98 1.77 0.09
N TYR A 118 -9.69 2.53 -0.95
CA TYR A 118 -10.70 3.33 -1.63
C TYR A 118 -11.63 2.50 -2.55
N HIS A 119 -11.34 1.22 -2.76
CA HIS A 119 -12.20 0.27 -3.48
C HIS A 119 -13.08 -0.57 -2.55
N ILE A 120 -12.86 -0.50 -1.25
CA ILE A 120 -13.53 -1.36 -0.28
C ILE A 120 -14.77 -0.68 0.31
N ALA A 121 -15.91 -1.37 0.24
CA ALA A 121 -17.07 -1.00 1.02
C ALA A 121 -16.77 -1.15 2.53
N ARG A 122 -17.32 -0.26 3.36
CA ARG A 122 -17.05 -0.23 4.80
C ARG A 122 -15.56 -0.09 5.13
N SER A 123 -14.88 0.84 4.46
CA SER A 123 -13.46 1.13 4.68
C SER A 123 -13.11 1.48 6.13
N GLN A 124 -14.09 1.96 6.93
CA GLN A 124 -13.86 2.20 8.36
C GLN A 124 -13.50 0.90 9.10
N THR A 125 -14.17 -0.23 8.82
CA THR A 125 -13.83 -1.52 9.44
C THR A 125 -12.40 -1.96 9.07
N ALA A 126 -11.97 -1.68 7.83
CA ALA A 126 -10.59 -1.94 7.43
C ALA A 126 -9.59 -1.04 8.17
N LEU A 127 -9.93 0.23 8.38
CA LEU A 127 -9.09 1.15 9.16
C LEU A 127 -8.99 0.74 10.63
N ASP A 128 -10.07 0.22 11.22
CA ASP A 128 -10.07 -0.28 12.60
C ASP A 128 -9.16 -1.51 12.74
N GLU A 129 -9.20 -2.43 11.76
CA GLU A 129 -8.31 -3.59 11.71
C GLU A 129 -6.84 -3.18 11.49
N ILE A 130 -6.58 -2.23 10.59
CA ILE A 130 -5.24 -1.66 10.41
C ILE A 130 -4.74 -1.06 11.72
N ALA A 131 -5.59 -0.31 12.43
CA ALA A 131 -5.23 0.26 13.72
C ALA A 131 -4.97 -0.83 14.78
N ARG A 132 -5.66 -1.97 14.74
CA ARG A 132 -5.44 -3.09 15.65
C ARG A 132 -4.08 -3.75 15.42
N VAL A 133 -3.75 -4.07 14.16
CA VAL A 133 -2.51 -4.79 13.83
C VAL A 133 -1.26 -3.89 13.75
N LEU A 134 -1.44 -2.57 13.73
CA LEU A 134 -0.34 -1.60 13.75
C LEU A 134 0.18 -1.43 15.18
N ALA A 135 1.48 -1.55 15.37
CA ALA A 135 2.14 -1.36 16.66
C ALA A 135 2.04 0.09 17.15
N PRO A 136 2.07 0.35 18.47
CA PRO A 136 2.23 1.69 19.02
C PRO A 136 3.47 2.39 18.46
N GLY A 137 3.30 3.61 17.98
CA GLY A 137 4.36 4.35 17.27
C GLY A 137 4.58 3.93 15.82
N GLY A 138 3.87 2.90 15.34
CA GLY A 138 3.92 2.45 13.95
C GLY A 138 3.30 3.45 12.97
N THR A 139 3.65 3.31 11.70
CA THR A 139 3.21 4.21 10.62
C THR A 139 2.32 3.47 9.64
N PHE A 140 1.16 4.05 9.36
CA PHE A 140 0.29 3.63 8.26
C PHE A 140 0.36 4.63 7.11
N VAL A 141 0.63 4.13 5.91
CA VAL A 141 0.73 4.92 4.66
C VAL A 141 -0.29 4.39 3.67
N TYR A 142 -1.11 5.27 3.13
CA TYR A 142 -2.14 4.86 2.19
C TYR A 142 -2.33 5.82 1.02
N GLU A 143 -2.68 5.29 -0.13
CA GLU A 143 -3.04 6.05 -1.31
C GLU A 143 -4.49 6.54 -1.21
N THR A 144 -4.72 7.82 -1.54
CA THR A 144 -6.06 8.40 -1.59
C THR A 144 -6.58 8.46 -3.03
N LYS A 145 -7.92 8.49 -3.22
CA LYS A 145 -8.52 8.72 -4.55
C LYS A 145 -8.01 9.99 -5.22
N ALA A 146 -7.69 11.02 -4.43
CA ALA A 146 -7.14 12.26 -4.94
C ALA A 146 -5.73 12.07 -5.50
N SER A 147 -4.88 11.27 -4.85
CA SER A 147 -3.54 10.96 -5.35
C SER A 147 -3.61 10.21 -6.68
N GLN A 148 -4.45 9.20 -6.77
CA GLN A 148 -4.69 8.47 -8.02
C GLN A 148 -5.19 9.37 -9.14
N PHE A 149 -6.18 10.22 -8.84
CA PHE A 149 -6.73 11.13 -9.81
C PHE A 149 -5.70 12.07 -10.41
N LEU A 150 -4.79 12.58 -9.60
CA LEU A 150 -3.75 13.52 -10.01
C LEU A 150 -2.56 12.84 -10.69
N SER A 151 -2.33 11.56 -10.39
CA SER A 151 -1.24 10.77 -10.98
C SER A 151 -1.62 10.06 -12.27
N HIS A 152 -2.91 10.02 -12.62
CA HIS A 152 -3.39 9.22 -13.75
C HIS A 152 -2.88 9.75 -15.10
N PRO A 153 -2.17 8.93 -15.91
CA PRO A 153 -1.52 9.36 -17.15
C PRO A 153 -2.49 9.77 -18.26
N VAL A 154 -3.74 9.29 -18.24
CA VAL A 154 -4.73 9.57 -19.30
C VAL A 154 -5.23 11.01 -19.28
N ARG A 155 -5.15 11.71 -18.17
CA ARG A 155 -5.58 13.12 -18.08
C ARG A 155 -4.60 14.12 -18.65
N SER A 156 -3.37 13.71 -18.94
CA SER A 156 -2.38 14.56 -19.61
C SER A 156 -2.58 14.68 -21.12
N ARG A 157 -3.47 13.87 -21.72
CA ARG A 157 -3.68 13.88 -23.18
C ARG A 157 -4.63 14.93 -23.72
N GLY A 158 -5.48 15.53 -22.89
CA GLY A 158 -6.56 16.42 -23.36
C GLY A 158 -6.45 17.88 -22.97
N ARG A 159 -5.62 18.23 -22.01
CA ARG A 159 -5.31 19.60 -21.63
C ARG A 159 -3.82 19.72 -21.40
N ARG A 160 -3.16 20.62 -22.10
CA ARG A 160 -1.89 21.19 -21.66
C ARG A 160 -2.14 21.85 -20.31
N LEU A 161 -2.15 21.05 -19.24
CA LEU A 161 -1.81 21.61 -17.95
C LEU A 161 -0.42 22.18 -18.16
N PRO A 162 -0.23 23.48 -17.91
CA PRO A 162 1.08 24.07 -18.08
C PRO A 162 2.07 23.21 -17.32
N ALA A 163 3.30 23.20 -17.75
CA ALA A 163 4.41 22.42 -17.18
C ALA A 163 4.71 22.71 -15.69
N LEU A 164 3.69 22.75 -14.87
CA LEU A 164 3.72 22.46 -13.43
C LEU A 164 4.27 21.05 -13.15
N ALA A 165 4.66 20.43 -14.22
CA ALA A 165 5.42 19.21 -14.35
C ALA A 165 6.91 19.40 -14.07
N ASP A 166 7.34 20.49 -13.55
CA ASP A 166 8.69 20.61 -13.05
C ASP A 166 8.86 19.68 -11.85
N HIS A 167 9.77 18.74 -12.01
CA HIS A 167 9.96 17.58 -11.14
C HIS A 167 10.09 17.94 -9.65
N GLY A 168 10.47 19.14 -9.30
CA GLY A 168 10.58 19.63 -7.93
C GLY A 168 9.24 19.88 -7.22
N LEU A 169 8.26 20.45 -7.89
CA LEU A 169 6.93 20.72 -7.31
C LEU A 169 6.08 19.44 -7.25
N ARG A 170 6.23 18.52 -8.18
CA ARG A 170 5.61 17.21 -8.14
C ARG A 170 6.05 16.41 -6.91
N ARG A 171 7.34 16.40 -6.59
CA ARG A 171 7.86 15.67 -5.42
C ARG A 171 7.26 16.17 -4.10
N ARG A 172 7.10 17.47 -3.91
CA ARG A 172 6.52 18.06 -2.70
C ARG A 172 5.00 17.86 -2.62
N ARG A 173 4.29 17.95 -3.75
CA ARG A 173 2.84 17.72 -3.79
C ARG A 173 2.47 16.25 -3.63
N TRP A 174 3.28 15.33 -4.12
CA TRP A 174 3.08 13.90 -3.94
C TRP A 174 3.13 13.51 -2.46
N ALA A 175 4.12 13.98 -1.74
CA ALA A 175 4.21 13.75 -0.29
C ALA A 175 2.98 14.30 0.47
N MET A 176 2.32 15.33 -0.07
CA MET A 176 1.09 15.90 0.51
C MET A 176 -0.20 15.14 0.12
N LEU A 177 -0.17 14.32 -0.93
CA LEU A 177 -1.32 13.52 -1.37
C LEU A 177 -1.39 12.16 -0.70
N TRP A 178 -0.28 11.70 -0.15
CA TRP A 178 -0.22 10.53 0.68
C TRP A 178 -0.50 10.93 2.13
N ALA A 179 -1.48 10.26 2.72
CA ALA A 179 -1.74 10.41 4.14
C ALA A 179 -0.93 9.37 4.90
N SER A 180 -0.27 9.80 5.95
CA SER A 180 0.35 8.91 6.92
C SER A 180 -0.27 9.13 8.29
N ARG A 181 -0.43 8.08 9.05
CA ARG A 181 -0.92 8.13 10.41
C ARG A 181 -0.01 7.31 11.30
N THR A 182 0.45 7.94 12.36
CA THR A 182 1.23 7.26 13.39
C THR A 182 0.32 6.92 14.56
N LYS A 183 0.29 5.67 14.97
CA LYS A 183 -0.45 5.24 16.17
C LYS A 183 0.27 5.81 17.39
N ALA A 184 -0.43 6.60 18.20
CA ALA A 184 0.13 7.13 19.44
C ALA A 184 0.56 5.98 20.36
N GLN A 185 1.71 6.12 21.01
CA GLN A 185 2.11 5.25 22.10
C GLN A 185 1.13 5.46 23.26
N ALA A 186 0.58 4.38 23.80
CA ALA A 186 -0.19 4.46 25.03
C ALA A 186 0.72 5.07 26.10
N ALA A 187 0.30 6.20 26.69
CA ALA A 187 1.01 6.77 27.81
C ALA A 187 1.07 5.69 28.91
N SER A 188 2.28 5.23 29.25
CA SER A 188 2.45 4.31 30.34
C SER A 188 2.03 5.04 31.62
N SER A 189 0.82 4.77 32.08
CA SER A 189 0.40 5.18 33.43
C SER A 189 1.33 4.47 34.42
N ARG A 190 2.24 5.23 34.98
CA ARG A 190 2.94 4.85 36.23
C ARG A 190 2.05 5.17 37.41
#